data_0599597f821d37194befe851f3b8453a
#
_entry.id   0599597f821d37194befe851f3b8453a
#
_cell.length_a   1.000
_cell.length_b   1.000
_cell.length_c   1.000
_cell.angle_alpha   90.00
_cell.angle_beta   90.00
_cell.angle_gamma   90.00
#
_symmetry.space_group_name_H-M   'P 1'
#
loop_
_entity.id
_entity.type
_entity.pdbx_description
1 polymer ?
#
loop_
_entity_poly.entity_id
_entity_poly.type
_entity_poly.pdbx_seq_one_letter_code
_entity_poly.pdbx_strand_id
1 'polypeptide(L)'
;MKHAFQSCLLAGLMALGVLSAFAADEVKPFSEAEKRLFLADQLSALPKTVTLNYKFSKTGTLEANFEDMATLKVADAKSGVKGRVTHVNFLTGERKIALPDAGEAVGNPVVMFYLERDIREMHRITNGSENYYRKRIRLTLEDNAVVKPITIHYAGADVAAFEITIDPYKDDPARSRYTRFANKLYSFIVSDHVPGGVYQMHSIMSDPQLPAGSEPMIDELLTLQENAQ
;
A
#
# COMPACT_ATOMS: atom_id res chain seq x y z
N MET A 1 -1.27 85.56 39.80
CA MET A 1 0.22 85.61 39.80
C MET A 1 0.78 84.19 39.74
N LYS A 2 1.67 84.04 38.77
CA LYS A 2 2.66 82.91 38.61
C LYS A 2 2.19 81.61 38.04
N HIS A 3 2.67 81.39 36.84
CA HIS A 3 2.80 80.27 35.98
C HIS A 3 3.51 79.01 36.57
N ALA A 4 3.13 77.84 36.16
CA ALA A 4 4.05 76.75 36.01
C ALA A 4 3.59 75.82 34.88
N PHE A 5 4.41 75.78 33.86
CA PHE A 5 4.38 74.83 32.75
C PHE A 5 4.73 73.41 33.23
N GLN A 6 4.01 72.41 32.86
CA GLN A 6 4.46 71.04 32.96
C GLN A 6 4.19 70.29 31.63
N SER A 7 5.31 69.96 31.01
CA SER A 7 5.39 69.19 29.78
C SER A 7 5.05 67.71 30.07
N CYS A 8 4.06 67.16 29.37
CA CYS A 8 3.81 65.72 29.34
C CYS A 8 4.64 65.09 28.23
N LEU A 9 5.56 64.23 28.63
CA LEU A 9 6.25 63.29 27.73
C LEU A 9 5.31 62.14 27.40
N LEU A 10 4.96 61.98 26.09
CA LEU A 10 4.31 60.78 25.58
C LEU A 10 5.40 59.70 25.34
N ALA A 11 5.39 58.65 26.14
CA ALA A 11 6.15 57.45 25.88
C ALA A 11 5.27 56.50 25.02
N GLY A 12 5.59 56.44 23.73
CA GLY A 12 4.98 55.46 22.83
C GLY A 12 5.54 54.06 23.07
N LEU A 13 4.69 53.19 23.55
CA LEU A 13 5.01 51.73 23.69
C LEU A 13 4.69 51.10 22.34
N MET A 14 5.74 50.84 21.52
CA MET A 14 5.62 49.95 20.35
C MET A 14 5.48 48.50 20.80
N ALA A 15 4.28 47.98 20.79
CA ALA A 15 4.06 46.54 20.89
C ALA A 15 4.42 45.88 19.57
N LEU A 16 5.62 45.29 19.48
CA LEU A 16 5.96 44.36 18.42
C LEU A 16 5.09 43.08 18.60
N GLY A 17 4.02 43.00 17.84
CA GLY A 17 3.26 41.78 17.67
C GLY A 17 4.07 40.78 16.92
N VAL A 18 4.61 39.75 17.61
CA VAL A 18 5.18 38.59 16.99
C VAL A 18 4.00 37.78 16.41
N LEU A 19 3.73 37.96 15.13
CA LEU A 19 2.90 37.05 14.37
C LEU A 19 3.66 35.70 14.28
N SER A 20 3.36 34.80 15.18
CA SER A 20 3.73 33.38 15.03
C SER A 20 2.92 32.87 13.84
N ALA A 21 3.55 32.83 12.67
CA ALA A 21 3.03 32.10 11.53
C ALA A 21 3.05 30.61 11.95
N PHE A 22 1.91 30.09 12.35
CA PHE A 22 1.68 28.64 12.35
C PHE A 22 1.75 28.25 10.87
N ALA A 23 2.88 27.67 10.44
CA ALA A 23 2.93 26.95 9.19
C ALA A 23 1.90 25.83 9.32
N ALA A 24 0.78 25.97 8.65
CA ALA A 24 -0.10 24.83 8.43
C ALA A 24 0.74 23.79 7.70
N ASP A 25 0.94 22.61 8.31
CA ASP A 25 1.54 21.47 7.64
C ASP A 25 0.72 21.25 6.37
N GLU A 26 1.31 21.53 5.23
CA GLU A 26 0.67 21.36 3.92
C GLU A 26 0.48 19.85 3.75
N VAL A 27 -0.77 19.40 3.81
CA VAL A 27 -1.12 17.98 3.64
C VAL A 27 -0.66 17.57 2.27
N LYS A 28 0.37 16.74 2.19
CA LYS A 28 0.93 16.25 0.95
C LYS A 28 -0.16 15.48 0.18
N PRO A 29 -0.37 15.78 -1.11
CA PRO A 29 -1.35 15.06 -1.91
C PRO A 29 -0.92 13.61 -2.10
N PHE A 30 -1.90 12.70 -2.15
CA PHE A 30 -1.64 11.29 -2.43
C PHE A 30 -0.88 11.12 -3.76
N SER A 31 0.11 10.24 -3.75
CA SER A 31 0.85 9.84 -4.94
C SER A 31 -0.06 9.14 -5.96
N GLU A 32 0.41 8.99 -7.20
CA GLU A 32 -0.31 8.23 -8.22
C GLU A 32 -0.44 6.75 -7.85
N ALA A 33 0.58 6.18 -7.19
CA ALA A 33 0.55 4.81 -6.68
C ALA A 33 -0.52 4.63 -5.59
N GLU A 34 -0.58 5.53 -4.61
CA GLU A 34 -1.58 5.48 -3.55
C GLU A 34 -3.00 5.62 -4.09
N LYS A 35 -3.21 6.55 -5.05
CA LYS A 35 -4.52 6.72 -5.71
C LYS A 35 -4.98 5.44 -6.37
N ARG A 36 -4.11 4.79 -7.15
CA ARG A 36 -4.46 3.57 -7.88
C ARG A 36 -4.66 2.36 -7.00
N LEU A 37 -3.86 2.21 -5.93
CA LEU A 37 -3.92 1.05 -5.05
C LEU A 37 -5.02 1.13 -3.99
N PHE A 38 -5.31 2.34 -3.47
CA PHE A 38 -6.15 2.47 -2.27
C PHE A 38 -7.35 3.39 -2.44
N LEU A 39 -7.31 4.36 -3.36
CA LEU A 39 -8.36 5.37 -3.47
C LEU A 39 -9.24 5.23 -4.72
N ALA A 40 -8.79 4.47 -5.72
CA ALA A 40 -9.57 4.18 -6.91
C ALA A 40 -10.85 3.42 -6.54
N ASP A 41 -11.95 3.75 -7.21
CA ASP A 41 -13.21 3.01 -7.06
C ASP A 41 -13.14 1.71 -7.88
N GLN A 42 -12.59 0.67 -7.25
CA GLN A 42 -12.35 -0.63 -7.89
C GLN A 42 -13.53 -1.59 -7.75
N LEU A 43 -14.50 -1.28 -6.89
CA LEU A 43 -15.56 -2.21 -6.53
C LEU A 43 -16.95 -1.83 -7.02
N SER A 44 -17.19 -0.56 -7.40
CA SER A 44 -18.54 -0.07 -7.76
C SER A 44 -19.10 -0.72 -9.04
N ALA A 45 -18.21 -1.03 -10.01
CA ALA A 45 -18.61 -1.65 -11.27
C ALA A 45 -18.90 -3.17 -11.16
N LEU A 46 -18.62 -3.78 -10.00
CA LEU A 46 -18.85 -5.20 -9.78
C LEU A 46 -20.35 -5.51 -9.62
N PRO A 47 -20.80 -6.73 -9.96
CA PRO A 47 -22.15 -7.21 -9.65
C PRO A 47 -22.51 -7.04 -8.18
N LYS A 48 -23.84 -7.01 -7.87
CA LYS A 48 -24.32 -6.83 -6.48
C LYS A 48 -23.70 -7.80 -5.49
N THR A 49 -23.47 -9.03 -5.92
CA THR A 49 -22.75 -10.03 -5.15
C THR A 49 -21.81 -10.76 -6.10
N VAL A 50 -20.54 -10.83 -5.73
CA VAL A 50 -19.50 -11.52 -6.51
C VAL A 50 -18.40 -12.03 -5.59
N THR A 51 -17.75 -13.12 -6.00
CA THR A 51 -16.55 -13.64 -5.37
C THR A 51 -15.40 -13.58 -6.38
N LEU A 52 -14.36 -12.83 -6.04
CA LEU A 52 -13.11 -12.81 -6.80
C LEU A 52 -12.14 -13.80 -6.17
N ASN A 53 -11.54 -14.64 -6.99
CA ASN A 53 -10.61 -15.68 -6.58
C ASN A 53 -9.19 -15.31 -7.05
N TYR A 54 -8.23 -15.42 -6.14
CA TYR A 54 -6.82 -15.18 -6.42
C TYR A 54 -6.02 -16.44 -6.12
N LYS A 55 -5.15 -16.84 -7.03
CA LYS A 55 -4.15 -17.89 -6.79
C LYS A 55 -2.93 -17.24 -6.17
N PHE A 56 -2.45 -17.81 -5.07
CA PHE A 56 -1.20 -17.45 -4.40
C PHE A 56 -0.17 -18.54 -4.62
N SER A 57 1.05 -18.18 -4.96
CA SER A 57 2.20 -19.07 -4.97
C SER A 57 3.38 -18.44 -4.24
N LYS A 58 4.10 -19.24 -3.48
CA LYS A 58 5.41 -18.91 -2.90
C LYS A 58 6.44 -19.92 -3.37
N THR A 59 7.52 -19.43 -3.96
CA THR A 59 8.68 -20.20 -4.35
C THR A 59 9.97 -19.55 -3.86
N GLY A 60 11.10 -20.18 -4.03
CA GLY A 60 12.41 -19.64 -3.69
C GLY A 60 13.26 -20.60 -2.84
N THR A 61 14.48 -20.18 -2.55
CA THR A 61 15.49 -21.00 -1.89
C THR A 61 15.45 -20.96 -0.36
N LEU A 62 14.70 -20.00 0.24
CA LEU A 62 14.70 -19.77 1.68
C LEU A 62 13.86 -20.79 2.44
N GLU A 63 12.72 -21.19 1.88
CA GLU A 63 11.72 -22.06 2.51
C GLU A 63 11.02 -22.95 1.48
N ALA A 64 10.27 -23.95 1.97
CA ALA A 64 9.49 -24.82 1.10
C ALA A 64 8.45 -24.06 0.27
N ASN A 65 8.35 -24.41 -1.00
CA ASN A 65 7.36 -23.86 -1.92
C ASN A 65 5.94 -24.29 -1.54
N PHE A 66 4.96 -23.44 -1.78
CA PHE A 66 3.56 -23.80 -1.63
C PHE A 66 2.67 -22.97 -2.55
N GLU A 67 1.48 -23.50 -2.80
CA GLU A 67 0.37 -22.78 -3.42
C GLU A 67 -0.78 -22.66 -2.42
N ASP A 68 -1.57 -21.60 -2.55
CA ASP A 68 -2.74 -21.33 -1.70
C ASP A 68 -3.70 -20.41 -2.46
N MET A 69 -4.77 -19.97 -1.82
CA MET A 69 -5.78 -19.11 -2.43
C MET A 69 -6.17 -17.96 -1.51
N ALA A 70 -6.55 -16.84 -2.14
CA ALA A 70 -7.29 -15.80 -1.46
C ALA A 70 -8.63 -15.57 -2.18
N THR A 71 -9.68 -15.26 -1.41
CA THR A 71 -11.00 -14.94 -1.96
C THR A 71 -11.48 -13.61 -1.41
N LEU A 72 -12.03 -12.78 -2.28
CA LEU A 72 -12.71 -11.54 -1.93
C LEU A 72 -14.19 -11.68 -2.27
N LYS A 73 -15.04 -11.75 -1.25
CA LYS A 73 -16.51 -11.65 -1.40
C LYS A 73 -16.90 -10.19 -1.31
N VAL A 74 -17.65 -9.74 -2.31
CA VAL A 74 -18.17 -8.37 -2.39
C VAL A 74 -19.68 -8.41 -2.44
N ALA A 75 -20.34 -7.58 -1.64
CA ALA A 75 -21.78 -7.42 -1.61
C ALA A 75 -22.17 -5.95 -1.52
N ASP A 76 -23.42 -5.63 -1.86
CA ASP A 76 -23.92 -4.27 -1.69
C ASP A 76 -23.94 -3.87 -0.22
N ALA A 77 -23.55 -2.62 0.05
CA ALA A 77 -23.75 -2.02 1.35
C ALA A 77 -25.24 -1.75 1.60
N LYS A 78 -25.60 -1.49 2.85
CA LYS A 78 -26.96 -1.05 3.20
C LYS A 78 -27.29 0.25 2.48
N SER A 79 -28.58 0.46 2.19
CA SER A 79 -29.05 1.68 1.52
C SER A 79 -28.54 2.95 2.22
N GLY A 80 -27.99 3.88 1.45
CA GLY A 80 -27.45 5.16 1.94
C GLY A 80 -25.97 5.11 2.39
N VAL A 81 -25.32 3.95 2.36
CA VAL A 81 -23.89 3.78 2.67
C VAL A 81 -23.08 3.78 1.36
N LYS A 82 -22.02 4.57 1.30
CA LYS A 82 -21.11 4.57 0.16
C LYS A 82 -20.13 3.39 0.27
N GLY A 83 -19.81 2.78 -0.89
CA GLY A 83 -18.88 1.65 -0.97
C GLY A 83 -19.58 0.30 -0.91
N ARG A 84 -18.83 -0.75 -0.71
CA ARG A 84 -19.27 -2.14 -0.74
C ARG A 84 -18.89 -2.85 0.57
N VAL A 85 -19.69 -3.83 0.96
CA VAL A 85 -19.32 -4.76 2.04
C VAL A 85 -18.38 -5.80 1.48
N THR A 86 -17.24 -6.00 2.13
CA THR A 86 -16.22 -6.94 1.67
C THR A 86 -15.81 -7.90 2.77
N HIS A 87 -15.58 -9.15 2.40
CA HIS A 87 -15.00 -10.17 3.25
C HIS A 87 -13.86 -10.87 2.51
N VAL A 88 -12.67 -10.86 3.11
CA VAL A 88 -11.48 -11.48 2.53
C VAL A 88 -11.08 -12.71 3.33
N ASN A 89 -10.98 -13.86 2.66
CA ASN A 89 -10.24 -15.01 3.17
C ASN A 89 -8.88 -15.02 2.47
N PHE A 90 -7.83 -14.67 3.18
CA PHE A 90 -6.49 -14.61 2.64
C PHE A 90 -5.65 -15.75 3.18
N LEU A 91 -5.35 -16.71 2.32
CA LEU A 91 -4.68 -17.99 2.56
C LEU A 91 -5.47 -18.91 3.51
N THR A 92 -5.00 -20.13 3.68
CA THR A 92 -5.69 -21.18 4.42
C THR A 92 -4.85 -21.73 5.59
N GLY A 93 -5.50 -22.44 6.50
CA GLY A 93 -4.84 -23.09 7.64
C GLY A 93 -4.03 -22.11 8.50
N GLU A 94 -2.83 -22.51 8.86
CA GLU A 94 -1.91 -21.70 9.67
C GLU A 94 -1.36 -20.45 8.96
N ARG A 95 -1.46 -20.41 7.63
CA ARG A 95 -1.04 -19.26 6.81
C ARG A 95 -2.09 -18.15 6.74
N LYS A 96 -3.29 -18.41 7.24
CA LYS A 96 -4.41 -17.46 7.16
C LYS A 96 -4.06 -16.12 7.79
N ILE A 97 -4.28 -15.06 7.03
CA ILE A 97 -4.23 -13.68 7.53
C ILE A 97 -5.66 -13.23 7.86
N ALA A 98 -5.87 -12.81 9.10
CA ALA A 98 -7.13 -12.24 9.55
C ALA A 98 -6.96 -10.73 9.76
N LEU A 99 -7.76 -9.94 9.05
CA LEU A 99 -7.99 -8.52 9.26
C LEU A 99 -9.50 -8.29 9.38
N PRO A 100 -9.95 -7.19 9.99
CA PRO A 100 -11.36 -6.85 10.06
C PRO A 100 -11.98 -6.70 8.67
N ASP A 101 -13.24 -7.12 8.53
CA ASP A 101 -14.03 -6.87 7.32
C ASP A 101 -14.24 -5.37 7.12
N ALA A 102 -14.24 -4.93 5.87
CA ALA A 102 -14.57 -3.55 5.53
C ALA A 102 -16.05 -3.44 5.10
N GLY A 103 -16.81 -2.59 5.81
CA GLY A 103 -18.24 -2.34 5.53
C GLY A 103 -18.52 -1.28 4.47
N GLU A 104 -17.48 -0.51 4.08
CA GLU A 104 -17.60 0.63 3.15
C GLU A 104 -16.38 0.69 2.21
N ALA A 105 -15.94 -0.47 1.71
CA ALA A 105 -14.78 -0.54 0.84
C ALA A 105 -15.07 0.10 -0.54
N VAL A 106 -14.17 0.93 -0.98
CA VAL A 106 -14.13 1.53 -2.33
C VAL A 106 -13.03 0.84 -3.15
N GLY A 107 -11.82 0.78 -2.60
CA GLY A 107 -10.69 0.04 -3.17
C GLY A 107 -10.73 -1.45 -2.80
N ASN A 108 -9.91 -2.24 -3.48
CA ASN A 108 -9.81 -3.69 -3.28
C ASN A 108 -9.00 -4.03 -2.02
N PRO A 109 -9.61 -4.57 -0.96
CA PRO A 109 -8.94 -4.82 0.31
C PRO A 109 -7.86 -5.90 0.24
N VAL A 110 -7.84 -6.75 -0.80
CA VAL A 110 -6.83 -7.81 -0.96
C VAL A 110 -5.41 -7.25 -0.97
N VAL A 111 -5.23 -5.99 -1.44
CA VAL A 111 -3.94 -5.28 -1.38
C VAL A 111 -3.43 -5.18 0.06
N MET A 112 -4.30 -4.80 0.99
CA MET A 112 -3.92 -4.67 2.41
C MET A 112 -3.57 -6.03 3.04
N PHE A 113 -4.31 -7.09 2.69
CA PHE A 113 -4.02 -8.44 3.19
C PHE A 113 -2.68 -8.97 2.67
N TYR A 114 -2.37 -8.72 1.39
CA TYR A 114 -1.08 -9.10 0.80
C TYR A 114 0.09 -8.38 1.48
N LEU A 115 -0.01 -7.06 1.65
CA LEU A 115 1.02 -6.27 2.33
C LEU A 115 1.17 -6.65 3.80
N GLU A 116 0.07 -6.90 4.52
CA GLU A 116 0.13 -7.29 5.92
C GLU A 116 0.76 -8.67 6.12
N ARG A 117 0.47 -9.63 5.22
CA ARG A 117 1.16 -10.91 5.22
C ARG A 117 2.66 -10.72 5.05
N ASP A 118 3.05 -9.91 4.11
CA ASP A 118 4.45 -9.64 3.82
C ASP A 118 5.18 -8.94 4.98
N ILE A 119 4.53 -7.97 5.63
CA ILE A 119 5.03 -7.30 6.82
C ILE A 119 5.31 -8.31 7.95
N ARG A 120 4.38 -9.25 8.19
CA ARG A 120 4.55 -10.33 9.17
C ARG A 120 5.69 -11.27 8.80
N GLU A 121 5.85 -11.56 7.51
CA GLU A 121 6.97 -12.34 7.00
C GLU A 121 8.31 -11.63 7.27
N MET A 122 8.41 -10.35 6.94
CA MET A 122 9.60 -9.54 7.24
C MET A 122 9.90 -9.51 8.74
N HIS A 123 8.88 -9.37 9.59
CA HIS A 123 9.04 -9.48 11.05
C HIS A 123 9.61 -10.85 11.45
N ARG A 124 9.04 -11.93 10.94
CA ARG A 124 9.42 -13.32 11.24
C ARG A 124 10.88 -13.62 10.91
N ILE A 125 11.34 -13.20 9.71
CA ILE A 125 12.70 -13.54 9.24
C ILE A 125 13.80 -12.61 9.74
N THR A 126 13.44 -11.42 10.24
CA THR A 126 14.40 -10.39 10.64
C THR A 126 14.35 -10.03 12.12
N ASN A 127 13.29 -10.40 12.85
CA ASN A 127 12.90 -9.88 14.17
C ASN A 127 12.71 -8.36 14.22
N GLY A 128 12.57 -7.69 13.06
CA GLY A 128 12.28 -6.27 12.96
C GLY A 128 10.82 -5.95 13.31
N SER A 129 10.51 -4.72 13.66
CA SER A 129 9.14 -4.32 14.00
C SER A 129 8.22 -4.30 12.78
N GLU A 130 7.03 -4.89 12.85
CA GLU A 130 5.99 -4.80 11.82
C GLU A 130 5.66 -3.34 11.48
N ASN A 131 5.52 -2.47 12.50
CA ASN A 131 5.27 -1.05 12.30
C ASN A 131 6.38 -0.35 11.51
N TYR A 132 7.63 -0.81 11.68
CA TYR A 132 8.74 -0.30 10.91
C TYR A 132 8.60 -0.64 9.42
N TYR A 133 8.36 -1.90 9.09
CA TYR A 133 8.19 -2.34 7.68
C TYR A 133 6.95 -1.71 7.04
N ARG A 134 5.84 -1.62 7.77
CA ARG A 134 4.62 -0.93 7.32
C ARG A 134 4.92 0.54 6.98
N LYS A 135 5.68 1.24 7.84
CA LYS A 135 6.11 2.62 7.58
C LYS A 135 7.00 2.71 6.33
N ARG A 136 7.96 1.78 6.14
CA ARG A 136 8.85 1.80 4.97
C ARG A 136 8.08 1.62 3.66
N ILE A 137 7.17 0.65 3.61
CA ILE A 137 6.30 0.43 2.44
C ILE A 137 5.47 1.68 2.15
N ARG A 138 4.81 2.26 3.16
CA ARG A 138 3.99 3.46 3.01
C ARG A 138 4.80 4.64 2.47
N LEU A 139 5.95 4.95 3.06
CA LEU A 139 6.79 6.07 2.61
C LEU A 139 7.29 5.86 1.18
N THR A 140 7.58 4.62 0.79
CA THR A 140 8.04 4.35 -0.58
C THR A 140 6.90 4.49 -1.59
N LEU A 141 5.69 4.08 -1.23
CA LEU A 141 4.50 4.32 -2.06
C LEU A 141 4.22 5.82 -2.23
N GLU A 142 4.41 6.59 -1.17
CA GLU A 142 4.19 8.04 -1.14
C GLU A 142 5.24 8.81 -1.97
N ASP A 143 6.53 8.41 -1.88
CA ASP A 143 7.65 9.23 -2.36
C ASP A 143 8.36 8.67 -3.60
N ASN A 144 8.45 7.34 -3.73
CA ASN A 144 9.40 6.68 -4.64
C ASN A 144 8.79 5.56 -5.48
N ALA A 145 7.47 5.42 -5.49
CA ALA A 145 6.83 4.44 -6.35
C ALA A 145 6.97 4.83 -7.83
N VAL A 146 7.28 3.85 -8.67
CA VAL A 146 7.31 4.02 -10.11
C VAL A 146 6.03 3.45 -10.70
N VAL A 147 5.27 4.28 -11.41
CA VAL A 147 4.02 3.89 -12.08
C VAL A 147 4.24 3.92 -13.58
N LYS A 148 4.01 2.78 -14.25
CA LYS A 148 4.19 2.63 -15.72
C LYS A 148 2.91 2.11 -16.35
N PRO A 149 2.44 2.70 -17.47
CA PRO A 149 1.41 2.09 -18.29
C PRO A 149 1.97 0.83 -18.97
N ILE A 150 1.18 -0.25 -18.94
CA ILE A 150 1.49 -1.52 -19.57
C ILE A 150 0.23 -2.09 -20.25
N THR A 151 0.40 -3.15 -21.00
CA THR A 151 -0.70 -3.98 -21.54
C THR A 151 -0.60 -5.36 -20.90
N ILE A 152 -1.72 -5.91 -20.47
CA ILE A 152 -1.82 -7.28 -19.97
C ILE A 152 -2.81 -8.07 -20.81
N HIS A 153 -2.63 -9.39 -20.86
CA HIS A 153 -3.62 -10.29 -21.46
C HIS A 153 -4.58 -10.75 -20.34
N TYR A 154 -5.88 -10.46 -20.50
CA TYR A 154 -6.92 -10.86 -19.55
C TYR A 154 -8.20 -11.26 -20.27
N ALA A 155 -8.79 -12.39 -19.91
CA ALA A 155 -10.03 -12.92 -20.48
C ALA A 155 -10.03 -12.96 -22.03
N GLY A 156 -8.90 -13.34 -22.64
CA GLY A 156 -8.74 -13.47 -24.09
C GLY A 156 -8.52 -12.16 -24.84
N ALA A 157 -8.30 -11.04 -24.14
CA ALA A 157 -8.06 -9.73 -24.76
C ALA A 157 -6.84 -9.02 -24.15
N ASP A 158 -6.20 -8.18 -24.94
CA ASP A 158 -5.16 -7.28 -24.47
C ASP A 158 -5.84 -6.01 -23.91
N VAL A 159 -5.57 -5.71 -22.64
CA VAL A 159 -6.19 -4.59 -21.93
C VAL A 159 -5.13 -3.68 -21.31
N ALA A 160 -5.45 -2.39 -21.22
CA ALA A 160 -4.59 -1.40 -20.57
C ALA A 160 -4.52 -1.64 -19.07
N ALA A 161 -3.32 -1.50 -18.50
CA ALA A 161 -3.04 -1.65 -17.09
C ALA A 161 -1.93 -0.70 -16.66
N PHE A 162 -1.68 -0.63 -15.36
CA PHE A 162 -0.53 0.05 -14.77
C PHE A 162 0.26 -0.93 -13.91
N GLU A 163 1.56 -0.92 -14.07
CA GLU A 163 2.49 -1.56 -13.14
C GLU A 163 2.99 -0.51 -12.16
N ILE A 164 2.88 -0.81 -10.88
CA ILE A 164 3.37 0.02 -9.77
C ILE A 164 4.48 -0.76 -9.09
N THR A 165 5.71 -0.24 -9.09
CA THR A 165 6.85 -0.90 -8.45
C THR A 165 7.39 -0.07 -7.30
N ILE A 166 7.77 -0.74 -6.20
CA ILE A 166 8.43 -0.14 -5.04
C ILE A 166 9.59 -1.01 -4.55
N ASP A 167 10.63 -0.34 -4.06
CA ASP A 167 11.77 -0.97 -3.37
C ASP A 167 11.94 -0.29 -1.99
N PRO A 168 11.15 -0.70 -0.98
CA PRO A 168 11.05 0.03 0.28
C PRO A 168 12.30 -0.01 1.14
N TYR A 169 13.23 -0.93 0.83
CA TYR A 169 14.42 -1.17 1.66
C TYR A 169 15.73 -0.77 0.96
N LYS A 170 15.67 -0.26 -0.29
CA LYS A 170 16.84 0.15 -1.07
C LYS A 170 17.66 1.22 -0.33
N ASP A 171 16.99 2.29 0.09
CA ASP A 171 17.59 3.44 0.77
C ASP A 171 17.17 3.50 2.26
N ASP A 172 17.01 2.31 2.87
CA ASP A 172 16.59 2.22 4.26
C ASP A 172 17.77 2.53 5.20
N PRO A 173 17.65 3.52 6.10
CA PRO A 173 18.68 3.82 7.10
C PRO A 173 19.06 2.64 8.00
N ALA A 174 18.15 1.70 8.23
CA ALA A 174 18.39 0.51 9.03
C ALA A 174 18.76 -0.74 8.20
N ARG A 175 18.99 -0.58 6.89
CA ARG A 175 19.31 -1.68 5.97
C ARG A 175 20.40 -2.61 6.47
N SER A 176 21.42 -2.09 7.15
CA SER A 176 22.54 -2.87 7.70
C SER A 176 22.11 -3.91 8.75
N ARG A 177 20.94 -3.75 9.38
CA ARG A 177 20.43 -4.68 10.40
C ARG A 177 19.81 -5.95 9.79
N TYR A 178 19.47 -5.93 8.49
CA TYR A 178 18.84 -7.04 7.79
C TYR A 178 19.28 -7.15 6.32
N THR A 179 20.55 -6.86 6.06
CA THR A 179 21.16 -6.75 4.71
C THR A 179 20.76 -7.89 3.78
N ARG A 180 20.74 -9.13 4.26
CA ARG A 180 20.38 -10.31 3.47
C ARG A 180 18.95 -10.24 2.93
N PHE A 181 18.03 -9.65 3.69
CA PHE A 181 16.59 -9.58 3.37
C PHE A 181 16.16 -8.22 2.81
N ALA A 182 17.11 -7.32 2.57
CA ALA A 182 16.81 -5.95 2.17
C ALA A 182 16.65 -5.74 0.66
N ASN A 183 16.94 -6.74 -0.17
CA ASN A 183 16.72 -6.69 -1.61
C ASN A 183 15.33 -7.23 -1.96
N LYS A 184 14.29 -6.52 -1.52
CA LYS A 184 12.90 -6.92 -1.76
C LYS A 184 12.18 -5.88 -2.62
N LEU A 185 11.79 -6.32 -3.81
CA LEU A 185 11.04 -5.53 -4.80
C LEU A 185 9.57 -5.98 -4.77
N TYR A 186 8.65 -5.02 -4.89
CA TYR A 186 7.23 -5.29 -5.08
C TYR A 186 6.76 -4.72 -6.41
N SER A 187 5.84 -5.44 -7.04
CA SER A 187 5.13 -5.01 -8.24
C SER A 187 3.63 -5.28 -8.05
N PHE A 188 2.81 -4.29 -8.41
CA PHE A 188 1.35 -4.36 -8.38
C PHE A 188 0.85 -4.03 -9.79
N ILE A 189 0.04 -4.90 -10.37
CA ILE A 189 -0.60 -4.65 -11.66
C ILE A 189 -2.07 -4.38 -11.41
N VAL A 190 -2.50 -3.17 -11.78
CA VAL A 190 -3.88 -2.71 -11.62
C VAL A 190 -4.47 -2.30 -12.97
N SER A 191 -5.77 -2.56 -13.16
CA SER A 191 -6.47 -2.22 -14.40
C SER A 191 -7.96 -2.05 -14.16
N ASP A 192 -8.56 -1.02 -14.74
CA ASP A 192 -10.01 -0.78 -14.71
C ASP A 192 -10.77 -1.82 -15.56
N HIS A 193 -10.04 -2.64 -16.35
CA HIS A 193 -10.58 -3.68 -17.20
C HIS A 193 -10.62 -5.06 -16.56
N VAL A 194 -10.18 -5.19 -15.30
CA VAL A 194 -10.25 -6.43 -14.54
C VAL A 194 -11.19 -6.30 -13.36
N PRO A 195 -11.97 -7.35 -13.01
CA PRO A 195 -12.87 -7.30 -11.86
C PRO A 195 -12.12 -6.97 -10.56
N GLY A 196 -12.59 -5.95 -9.84
CA GLY A 196 -11.97 -5.51 -8.60
C GLY A 196 -10.65 -4.76 -8.77
N GLY A 197 -10.27 -4.38 -9.99
CA GLY A 197 -9.17 -3.44 -10.28
C GLY A 197 -7.75 -3.97 -10.04
N VAL A 198 -7.56 -5.08 -9.34
CA VAL A 198 -6.24 -5.65 -8.99
C VAL A 198 -6.05 -6.97 -9.72
N TYR A 199 -5.13 -6.98 -10.68
CA TYR A 199 -4.82 -8.18 -11.47
C TYR A 199 -3.77 -9.05 -10.79
N GLN A 200 -2.65 -8.46 -10.35
CA GLN A 200 -1.51 -9.21 -9.83
C GLN A 200 -0.78 -8.40 -8.75
N MET A 201 -0.29 -9.10 -7.74
CA MET A 201 0.67 -8.59 -6.77
C MET A 201 1.83 -9.56 -6.67
N HIS A 202 3.04 -9.04 -6.72
CA HIS A 202 4.26 -9.82 -6.76
C HIS A 202 5.31 -9.22 -5.82
N SER A 203 5.99 -10.04 -5.05
CA SER A 203 7.17 -9.62 -4.30
C SER A 203 8.31 -10.60 -4.49
N ILE A 204 9.49 -10.08 -4.80
CA ILE A 204 10.71 -10.85 -4.98
C ILE A 204 11.76 -10.37 -3.99
N MET A 205 12.37 -11.32 -3.28
CA MET A 205 13.52 -11.07 -2.41
C MET A 205 14.74 -11.81 -2.94
N SER A 206 15.72 -11.07 -3.46
CA SER A 206 16.96 -11.64 -3.99
C SER A 206 18.05 -11.70 -2.93
N ASP A 207 18.91 -12.72 -2.99
CA ASP A 207 20.10 -12.80 -2.15
C ASP A 207 21.17 -11.83 -2.69
N PRO A 208 21.60 -10.83 -1.88
CA PRO A 208 22.60 -9.86 -2.32
C PRO A 208 24.01 -10.46 -2.50
N GLN A 209 24.23 -11.70 -2.06
CA GLN A 209 25.51 -12.41 -2.19
C GLN A 209 25.59 -13.22 -3.47
N LEU A 210 24.48 -13.41 -4.19
CA LEU A 210 24.42 -14.15 -5.43
C LEU A 210 24.40 -13.24 -6.66
N PRO A 211 24.85 -13.72 -7.83
CA PRO A 211 24.76 -12.99 -9.08
C PRO A 211 23.32 -12.57 -9.41
N ALA A 212 23.17 -11.45 -10.11
CA ALA A 212 21.86 -11.04 -10.64
C ALA A 212 21.28 -12.14 -11.55
N GLY A 213 19.98 -12.42 -11.37
CA GLY A 213 19.28 -13.48 -12.11
C GLY A 213 19.37 -14.87 -11.47
N SER A 214 20.07 -15.00 -10.32
CA SER A 214 19.97 -16.23 -9.50
C SER A 214 18.54 -16.44 -9.00
N GLU A 215 18.21 -17.70 -8.67
CA GLU A 215 16.93 -18.02 -8.02
C GLU A 215 16.73 -17.16 -6.77
N PRO A 216 15.59 -16.49 -6.62
CA PRO A 216 15.34 -15.62 -5.46
C PRO A 216 15.24 -16.43 -4.17
N MET A 217 15.50 -15.79 -3.03
CA MET A 217 15.22 -16.37 -1.72
C MET A 217 13.73 -16.55 -1.49
N ILE A 218 12.94 -15.56 -1.89
CA ILE A 218 11.48 -15.56 -1.82
C ILE A 218 10.94 -14.96 -3.12
N ASP A 219 9.97 -15.64 -3.72
CA ASP A 219 9.17 -15.17 -4.85
C ASP A 219 7.71 -15.47 -4.53
N GLU A 220 6.91 -14.42 -4.32
CA GLU A 220 5.50 -14.51 -3.94
C GLU A 220 4.61 -13.81 -4.93
N LEU A 221 3.72 -14.56 -5.54
CA LEU A 221 2.82 -14.10 -6.57
C LEU A 221 1.37 -14.35 -6.18
N LEU A 222 0.54 -13.31 -6.22
CA LEU A 222 -0.91 -13.39 -6.14
C LEU A 222 -1.51 -12.90 -7.44
N THR A 223 -2.33 -13.73 -8.10
CA THR A 223 -2.92 -13.40 -9.40
C THR A 223 -4.42 -13.66 -9.40
N LEU A 224 -5.20 -12.68 -9.88
CA LEU A 224 -6.64 -12.82 -10.09
C LEU A 224 -6.92 -13.96 -11.09
N GLN A 225 -7.86 -14.84 -10.75
CA GLN A 225 -8.33 -15.89 -11.63
C GLN A 225 -9.48 -15.37 -12.49
N GLU A 226 -9.52 -15.76 -13.76
CA GLU A 226 -10.50 -15.27 -14.74
C GLU A 226 -11.97 -15.61 -14.42
N ASN A 227 -12.20 -16.62 -13.57
CA ASN A 227 -13.56 -17.04 -13.17
C ASN A 227 -14.00 -16.32 -11.88
N ALA A 228 -14.58 -15.11 -12.02
CA ALA A 228 -15.39 -14.51 -10.96
C ALA A 228 -16.74 -15.25 -10.90
N GLN A 229 -17.06 -15.83 -9.75
CA GLN A 229 -18.36 -16.51 -9.50
C GLN A 229 -19.27 -15.63 -8.64
#